data_5ce1a8f0096d28aa828ca114399f4353
#
_entry.id   5ce1a8f0096d28aa828ca114399f4353
#
_cell.length_a   1.000
_cell.length_b   1.000
_cell.length_c   1.000
_cell.angle_alpha   90.00
_cell.angle_beta   90.00
_cell.angle_gamma   90.00
#
_symmetry.space_group_name_H-M   'P 1'
#
loop_
_entity.id
_entity.type
_entity.pdbx_description
1 polymer ?
#
loop_
_entity_poly.entity_id
_entity_poly.type
_entity_poly.pdbx_seq_one_letter_code
_entity_poly.pdbx_strand_id
1 'polypeptide(L)'
;LKRAIKTLWIIMETMELEWIPVIRAWQLNERHYGALQGLNKSEMAAKYGEDQVHIWRRSYGVRPPALEPDDPRHPRFDRRYANLAPEAVPACECLADTVARMLPYWHSDIAPAILSGQRVLVAAHGNSIRALVKHLDGLSDDAIVSVNIPTGIPLVYELDADLNQIRHYYLGDEAEIKKAMEAVAAQGKAK
;
A
#
# COMPACT_ATOMS: atom_id res chain seq x y z
N LEU A 1 -2.47 0.57 -9.34
CA LEU A 1 -3.21 1.76 -9.82
C LEU A 1 -2.32 2.61 -10.71
N LYS A 2 -2.93 3.49 -11.54
CA LYS A 2 -2.22 4.32 -12.54
C LYS A 2 -1.04 5.11 -11.94
N ARG A 3 -1.18 5.69 -10.75
CA ARG A 3 -0.12 6.48 -10.11
C ARG A 3 1.15 5.65 -9.82
N ALA A 4 1.01 4.43 -9.31
CA ALA A 4 2.15 3.55 -9.08
C ALA A 4 2.80 3.08 -10.40
N ILE A 5 1.99 2.78 -11.42
CA ILE A 5 2.47 2.43 -12.76
C ILE A 5 3.28 3.59 -13.35
N LYS A 6 2.78 4.82 -13.25
CA LYS A 6 3.51 6.00 -13.73
C LYS A 6 4.81 6.24 -12.95
N THR A 7 4.79 6.06 -11.63
CA THR A 7 6.00 6.15 -10.81
C THR A 7 7.05 5.15 -11.29
N LEU A 8 6.65 3.89 -11.53
CA LEU A 8 7.57 2.88 -12.05
C LEU A 8 8.14 3.28 -13.43
N TRP A 9 7.30 3.79 -14.35
CA TRP A 9 7.78 4.23 -15.66
C TRP A 9 8.82 5.34 -15.56
N ILE A 10 8.57 6.35 -14.71
CA ILE A 10 9.53 7.45 -14.48
C ILE A 10 10.84 6.90 -13.91
N ILE A 11 10.78 5.97 -12.96
CA ILE A 11 11.97 5.32 -12.39
C ILE A 11 12.75 4.58 -13.48
N MET A 12 12.07 3.75 -14.27
CA MET A 12 12.70 2.94 -15.33
C MET A 12 13.35 3.83 -16.39
N GLU A 13 12.65 4.88 -16.86
CA GLU A 13 13.18 5.86 -17.80
C GLU A 13 14.42 6.58 -17.23
N THR A 14 14.35 7.03 -15.96
CA THR A 14 15.48 7.74 -15.33
C THR A 14 16.69 6.84 -15.11
N MET A 15 16.49 5.54 -14.92
CA MET A 15 17.53 4.55 -14.69
C MET A 15 17.96 3.82 -15.98
N GLU A 16 17.37 4.15 -17.14
CA GLU A 16 17.62 3.48 -18.42
C GLU A 16 17.36 1.96 -18.35
N LEU A 17 16.26 1.58 -17.65
CA LEU A 17 15.89 0.19 -17.37
C LEU A 17 14.55 -0.22 -18.01
N GLU A 18 14.10 0.42 -19.08
CA GLU A 18 12.81 0.16 -19.76
C GLU A 18 12.70 -1.27 -20.30
N TRP A 19 13.86 -1.92 -20.48
CA TRP A 19 13.99 -3.28 -21.00
C TRP A 19 13.72 -4.38 -19.96
N ILE A 20 13.69 -4.07 -18.66
CA ILE A 20 13.46 -5.09 -17.63
C ILE A 20 11.99 -5.56 -17.61
N PRO A 21 11.71 -6.82 -17.22
CA PRO A 21 10.35 -7.33 -17.09
C PRO A 21 9.53 -6.54 -16.07
N VAL A 22 8.28 -6.25 -16.41
CA VAL A 22 7.31 -5.57 -15.54
C VAL A 22 6.08 -6.43 -15.33
N ILE A 23 5.82 -6.80 -14.08
CA ILE A 23 4.62 -7.54 -13.67
C ILE A 23 3.66 -6.57 -12.97
N ARG A 24 2.39 -6.61 -13.34
CA ARG A 24 1.33 -5.80 -12.71
C ARG A 24 0.42 -6.68 -11.89
N ALA A 25 0.44 -6.48 -10.58
CA ALA A 25 -0.34 -7.26 -9.62
C ALA A 25 -1.37 -6.38 -8.91
N TRP A 26 -2.64 -6.76 -8.96
CA TRP A 26 -3.72 -6.05 -8.26
C TRP A 26 -3.58 -6.19 -6.74
N GLN A 27 -2.98 -7.26 -6.27
CA GLN A 27 -2.68 -7.51 -4.86
C GLN A 27 -1.83 -6.41 -4.22
N LEU A 28 -1.09 -5.65 -5.02
CA LEU A 28 -0.28 -4.52 -4.58
C LEU A 28 -1.02 -3.17 -4.67
N ASN A 29 -2.31 -3.16 -5.00
CA ASN A 29 -3.10 -1.93 -5.01
C ASN A 29 -3.20 -1.30 -3.62
N GLU A 30 -3.47 0.01 -3.60
CA GLU A 30 -3.80 0.72 -2.36
C GLU A 30 -5.03 0.10 -1.72
N ARG A 31 -5.09 0.14 -0.41
CA ARG A 31 -6.26 -0.26 0.38
C ARG A 31 -7.50 0.48 -0.11
N HIS A 32 -8.61 -0.23 -0.27
CA HIS A 32 -9.87 0.35 -0.68
C HIS A 32 -10.60 0.97 0.51
N TYR A 33 -10.79 2.27 0.46
CA TYR A 33 -11.40 3.03 1.57
C TYR A 33 -12.95 2.98 1.62
N GLY A 34 -13.58 2.06 0.89
CA GLY A 34 -15.03 1.89 0.88
C GLY A 34 -15.77 3.16 0.47
N ALA A 35 -16.85 3.46 1.18
CA ALA A 35 -17.66 4.65 0.94
C ALA A 35 -16.92 5.98 1.13
N LEU A 36 -15.76 5.96 1.81
CA LEU A 36 -14.89 7.15 1.96
C LEU A 36 -14.04 7.43 0.71
N GLN A 37 -14.03 6.53 -0.28
CA GLN A 37 -13.22 6.66 -1.48
C GLN A 37 -13.63 7.92 -2.29
N GLY A 38 -12.63 8.77 -2.60
CA GLY A 38 -12.84 9.98 -3.41
C GLY A 38 -13.48 11.16 -2.68
N LEU A 39 -13.85 11.01 -1.41
CA LEU A 39 -14.43 12.08 -0.61
C LEU A 39 -13.36 12.93 0.07
N ASN A 40 -13.70 14.19 0.35
CA ASN A 40 -12.82 15.11 1.06
C ASN A 40 -12.67 14.69 2.53
N LYS A 41 -11.44 14.70 3.03
CA LYS A 41 -11.14 14.29 4.42
C LYS A 41 -11.84 15.18 5.45
N SER A 42 -11.89 16.49 5.23
CA SER A 42 -12.57 17.43 6.14
C SER A 42 -14.09 17.23 6.17
N GLU A 43 -14.71 16.92 5.04
CA GLU A 43 -16.14 16.60 4.98
C GLU A 43 -16.45 15.30 5.72
N MET A 44 -15.58 14.32 5.62
CA MET A 44 -15.73 13.06 6.35
C MET A 44 -15.54 13.25 7.85
N ALA A 45 -14.56 14.05 8.27
CA ALA A 45 -14.36 14.40 9.67
C ALA A 45 -15.56 15.16 10.24
N ALA A 46 -16.13 16.09 9.48
CA ALA A 46 -17.36 16.82 9.88
C ALA A 46 -18.59 15.90 10.01
N LYS A 47 -18.70 14.88 9.14
CA LYS A 47 -19.84 13.96 9.12
C LYS A 47 -19.76 12.85 10.17
N TYR A 48 -18.57 12.29 10.39
CA TYR A 48 -18.40 11.08 11.21
C TYR A 48 -17.56 11.32 12.48
N GLY A 49 -17.01 12.52 12.66
CA GLY A 49 -16.06 12.85 13.71
C GLY A 49 -14.61 12.49 13.31
N GLU A 50 -13.66 13.31 13.77
CA GLU A 50 -12.23 13.12 13.45
C GLU A 50 -11.70 11.79 13.97
N ASP A 51 -12.05 11.41 15.21
CA ASP A 51 -11.61 10.18 15.85
C ASP A 51 -12.06 8.95 15.06
N GLN A 52 -13.31 8.91 14.63
CA GLN A 52 -13.82 7.78 13.86
C GLN A 52 -13.15 7.66 12.48
N VAL A 53 -12.94 8.79 11.80
CA VAL A 53 -12.23 8.82 10.51
C VAL A 53 -10.77 8.41 10.70
N HIS A 54 -10.14 8.84 11.81
CA HIS A 54 -8.79 8.42 12.17
C HIS A 54 -8.71 6.90 12.40
N ILE A 55 -9.64 6.30 13.15
CA ILE A 55 -9.74 4.86 13.37
C ILE A 55 -9.83 4.12 12.03
N TRP A 56 -10.74 4.49 11.13
CA TRP A 56 -10.88 3.85 9.82
C TRP A 56 -9.63 3.96 8.95
N ARG A 57 -8.87 5.03 9.11
CA ARG A 57 -7.67 5.27 8.30
C ARG A 57 -6.42 4.58 8.84
N ARG A 58 -6.33 4.38 10.15
CA ARG A 58 -5.09 3.97 10.81
C ARG A 58 -5.13 2.60 11.46
N SER A 59 -6.28 2.17 11.98
CA SER A 59 -6.38 0.86 12.63
C SER A 59 -6.03 -0.29 11.70
N TYR A 60 -5.55 -1.38 12.29
CA TYR A 60 -5.23 -2.60 11.56
C TYR A 60 -6.49 -3.32 11.08
N GLY A 61 -7.47 -3.54 11.95
CA GLY A 61 -8.61 -4.44 11.71
C GLY A 61 -9.96 -3.75 11.50
N VAL A 62 -10.07 -2.40 11.64
CA VAL A 62 -11.38 -1.72 11.51
C VAL A 62 -11.59 -1.25 10.07
N ARG A 63 -12.61 -1.82 9.42
CA ARG A 63 -13.00 -1.44 8.06
C ARG A 63 -13.81 -0.15 8.07
N PRO A 64 -13.62 0.73 7.06
CA PRO A 64 -14.55 1.82 6.80
C PRO A 64 -15.88 1.26 6.28
N PRO A 65 -16.96 2.08 6.23
CA PRO A 65 -18.21 1.67 5.60
C PRO A 65 -17.98 1.17 4.17
N ALA A 66 -18.58 0.04 3.83
CA ALA A 66 -18.48 -0.53 2.49
C ALA A 66 -19.22 0.34 1.45
N LEU A 67 -18.81 0.26 0.20
CA LEU A 67 -19.61 0.73 -0.93
C LEU A 67 -20.78 -0.24 -1.14
N GLU A 68 -21.95 0.32 -1.45
CA GLU A 68 -23.08 -0.48 -1.92
C GLU A 68 -22.75 -1.14 -3.26
N PRO A 69 -23.30 -2.34 -3.54
CA PRO A 69 -22.97 -3.07 -4.76
C PRO A 69 -23.28 -2.33 -6.07
N ASP A 70 -24.22 -1.39 -6.04
CA ASP A 70 -24.64 -0.56 -7.19
C ASP A 70 -23.99 0.83 -7.20
N ASP A 71 -23.14 1.17 -6.22
CA ASP A 71 -22.41 2.44 -6.22
C ASP A 71 -21.47 2.49 -7.43
N PRO A 72 -21.56 3.54 -8.28
CA PRO A 72 -20.75 3.63 -9.51
C PRO A 72 -19.24 3.70 -9.23
N ARG A 73 -18.81 3.99 -8.00
CA ARG A 73 -17.42 3.97 -7.57
C ARG A 73 -16.92 2.56 -7.22
N HIS A 74 -17.83 1.57 -7.16
CA HIS A 74 -17.47 0.20 -6.79
C HIS A 74 -16.51 -0.38 -7.84
N PRO A 75 -15.36 -0.97 -7.45
CA PRO A 75 -14.35 -1.49 -8.36
C PRO A 75 -14.87 -2.58 -9.31
N ARG A 76 -16.00 -3.22 -9.01
CA ARG A 76 -16.65 -4.20 -9.90
C ARG A 76 -17.02 -3.63 -11.28
N PHE A 77 -17.20 -2.30 -11.38
CA PHE A 77 -17.49 -1.63 -12.65
C PHE A 77 -16.22 -1.21 -13.39
N ASP A 78 -15.05 -1.41 -12.80
CA ASP A 78 -13.79 -1.07 -13.44
C ASP A 78 -13.32 -2.25 -14.32
N ARG A 79 -13.28 -2.03 -15.64
CA ARG A 79 -12.84 -3.04 -16.61
C ARG A 79 -11.47 -3.66 -16.32
N ARG A 80 -10.61 -2.99 -15.54
CA ARG A 80 -9.30 -3.51 -15.17
C ARG A 80 -9.39 -4.74 -14.27
N TYR A 81 -10.52 -4.91 -13.58
CA TYR A 81 -10.79 -6.01 -12.65
C TYR A 81 -11.81 -7.01 -13.19
N ALA A 82 -12.20 -6.90 -14.47
CA ALA A 82 -13.23 -7.77 -15.07
C ALA A 82 -12.88 -9.28 -15.04
N ASN A 83 -11.59 -9.61 -14.94
CA ASN A 83 -11.11 -10.99 -14.87
C ASN A 83 -10.90 -11.48 -13.42
N LEU A 84 -11.19 -10.67 -12.41
CA LEU A 84 -11.12 -11.09 -11.02
C LEU A 84 -12.42 -11.78 -10.61
N ALA A 85 -12.30 -12.78 -9.74
CA ALA A 85 -13.46 -13.34 -9.08
C ALA A 85 -14.19 -12.24 -8.28
N PRO A 86 -15.53 -12.20 -8.27
CA PRO A 86 -16.28 -11.14 -7.59
C PRO A 86 -15.88 -10.93 -6.13
N GLU A 87 -15.51 -12.01 -5.44
CA GLU A 87 -15.11 -12.05 -4.03
C GLU A 87 -13.75 -11.36 -3.80
N ALA A 88 -12.92 -11.30 -4.85
CA ALA A 88 -11.61 -10.63 -4.78
C ALA A 88 -11.70 -9.12 -5.02
N VAL A 89 -12.87 -8.62 -5.44
CA VAL A 89 -13.09 -7.19 -5.71
C VAL A 89 -13.60 -6.50 -4.43
N PRO A 90 -12.78 -5.66 -3.76
CA PRO A 90 -13.14 -5.15 -2.44
C PRO A 90 -14.20 -4.05 -2.49
N ALA A 91 -15.24 -4.15 -1.66
CA ALA A 91 -16.18 -3.05 -1.37
C ALA A 91 -15.61 -2.07 -0.31
N CYS A 92 -14.74 -2.58 0.58
CA CYS A 92 -13.93 -1.82 1.54
C CYS A 92 -12.80 -2.71 2.06
N GLU A 93 -11.74 -2.10 2.61
CA GLU A 93 -10.63 -2.82 3.23
C GLU A 93 -10.13 -2.09 4.48
N CYS A 94 -9.75 -2.85 5.52
CA CYS A 94 -8.80 -2.45 6.54
C CYS A 94 -7.36 -2.88 6.14
N LEU A 95 -6.37 -2.61 6.98
CA LEU A 95 -5.00 -3.02 6.68
C LEU A 95 -4.84 -4.55 6.72
N ALA A 96 -5.57 -5.25 7.60
CA ALA A 96 -5.58 -6.71 7.66
C ALA A 96 -6.02 -7.34 6.33
N ASP A 97 -7.03 -6.78 5.66
CA ASP A 97 -7.47 -7.25 4.34
C ASP A 97 -6.38 -7.04 3.28
N THR A 98 -5.69 -5.90 3.34
CA THR A 98 -4.56 -5.61 2.45
C THR A 98 -3.43 -6.60 2.66
N VAL A 99 -3.11 -6.96 3.91
CA VAL A 99 -2.14 -8.01 4.25
C VAL A 99 -2.60 -9.36 3.70
N ALA A 100 -3.86 -9.73 3.93
CA ALA A 100 -4.41 -11.02 3.52
C ALA A 100 -4.34 -11.27 2.01
N ARG A 101 -4.53 -10.22 1.17
CA ARG A 101 -4.40 -10.35 -0.28
C ARG A 101 -2.96 -10.21 -0.80
N MET A 102 -2.12 -9.51 -0.06
CA MET A 102 -0.73 -9.27 -0.47
C MET A 102 0.19 -10.45 -0.15
N LEU A 103 0.03 -11.10 1.00
CA LEU A 103 0.91 -12.20 1.43
C LEU A 103 0.91 -13.41 0.49
N PRO A 104 -0.22 -13.91 -0.03
CA PRO A 104 -0.19 -14.96 -1.04
C PRO A 104 0.67 -14.59 -2.26
N TYR A 105 0.55 -13.35 -2.74
CA TYR A 105 1.34 -12.86 -3.87
C TYR A 105 2.83 -12.69 -3.51
N TRP A 106 3.14 -12.28 -2.27
CA TRP A 106 4.52 -12.30 -1.78
C TRP A 106 5.12 -13.70 -1.89
N HIS A 107 4.42 -14.70 -1.37
CA HIS A 107 4.93 -16.08 -1.33
C HIS A 107 4.98 -16.75 -2.71
N SER A 108 4.03 -16.45 -3.62
CA SER A 108 3.97 -17.12 -4.93
C SER A 108 4.87 -16.48 -5.99
N ASP A 109 5.12 -15.17 -5.91
CA ASP A 109 5.76 -14.42 -6.98
C ASP A 109 7.00 -13.63 -6.53
N ILE A 110 6.90 -12.81 -5.48
CA ILE A 110 7.98 -11.91 -5.09
C ILE A 110 9.13 -12.68 -4.42
N ALA A 111 8.81 -13.48 -3.41
CA ALA A 111 9.79 -14.24 -2.66
C ALA A 111 10.59 -15.23 -3.53
N PRO A 112 9.96 -16.03 -4.43
CA PRO A 112 10.69 -16.87 -5.36
C PRO A 112 11.62 -16.11 -6.30
N ALA A 113 11.21 -14.92 -6.77
CA ALA A 113 12.06 -14.08 -7.61
C ALA A 113 13.32 -13.63 -6.84
N ILE A 114 13.18 -13.22 -5.58
CA ILE A 114 14.32 -12.84 -4.74
C ILE A 114 15.21 -14.05 -4.47
N LEU A 115 14.65 -15.21 -4.12
CA LEU A 115 15.42 -16.44 -3.89
C LEU A 115 16.17 -16.93 -5.12
N SER A 116 15.68 -16.62 -6.33
CA SER A 116 16.40 -16.88 -7.59
C SER A 116 17.53 -15.89 -7.87
N GLY A 117 17.84 -14.97 -6.95
CA GLY A 117 18.91 -13.97 -7.06
C GLY A 117 18.50 -12.67 -7.75
N GLN A 118 17.22 -12.47 -8.02
CA GLN A 118 16.74 -11.22 -8.63
C GLN A 118 16.65 -10.09 -7.59
N ARG A 119 16.99 -8.88 -8.01
CA ARG A 119 16.68 -7.64 -7.28
C ARG A 119 15.31 -7.14 -7.72
N VAL A 120 14.34 -7.17 -6.82
CA VAL A 120 12.95 -6.85 -7.11
C VAL A 120 12.65 -5.41 -6.71
N LEU A 121 12.13 -4.60 -7.64
CA LEU A 121 11.61 -3.27 -7.39
C LEU A 121 10.08 -3.30 -7.31
N VAL A 122 9.52 -2.88 -6.17
CA VAL A 122 8.07 -2.82 -5.94
C VAL A 122 7.60 -1.37 -5.92
N ALA A 123 6.98 -0.91 -7.00
CA ALA A 123 6.30 0.38 -7.05
C ALA A 123 4.83 0.22 -6.68
N ALA A 124 4.47 0.60 -5.45
CA ALA A 124 3.16 0.33 -4.89
C ALA A 124 2.58 1.55 -4.11
N HIS A 125 1.88 1.32 -3.03
CA HIS A 125 1.14 2.33 -2.29
C HIS A 125 1.41 2.23 -0.79
N GLY A 126 1.11 3.29 -0.05
CA GLY A 126 1.40 3.37 1.38
C GLY A 126 0.89 2.16 2.18
N ASN A 127 -0.35 1.74 1.99
CA ASN A 127 -0.87 0.61 2.77
C ASN A 127 -0.40 -0.76 2.25
N SER A 128 -0.20 -0.95 0.96
CA SER A 128 0.39 -2.20 0.45
C SER A 128 1.86 -2.34 0.86
N ILE A 129 2.63 -1.25 0.90
CA ILE A 129 4.00 -1.26 1.44
C ILE A 129 3.98 -1.51 2.95
N ARG A 130 3.06 -0.88 3.72
CA ARG A 130 2.91 -1.16 5.16
C ARG A 130 2.56 -2.63 5.43
N ALA A 131 1.76 -3.26 4.58
CA ALA A 131 1.46 -4.68 4.69
C ALA A 131 2.74 -5.53 4.53
N LEU A 132 3.60 -5.17 3.58
CA LEU A 132 4.88 -5.84 3.36
C LEU A 132 5.85 -5.59 4.50
N VAL A 133 5.98 -4.35 4.98
CA VAL A 133 6.79 -3.98 6.16
C VAL A 133 6.35 -4.76 7.40
N LYS A 134 5.02 -4.84 7.65
CA LYS A 134 4.50 -5.63 8.77
C LYS A 134 4.96 -7.09 8.71
N HIS A 135 4.96 -7.68 7.54
CA HIS A 135 5.40 -9.06 7.34
C HIS A 135 6.91 -9.21 7.54
N LEU A 136 7.72 -8.39 6.87
CA LEU A 136 9.18 -8.50 6.88
C LEU A 136 9.79 -8.15 8.25
N ASP A 137 9.23 -7.18 8.96
CA ASP A 137 9.71 -6.74 10.27
C ASP A 137 9.04 -7.50 11.44
N GLY A 138 8.09 -8.40 11.17
CA GLY A 138 7.35 -9.14 12.20
C GLY A 138 6.55 -8.24 13.15
N LEU A 139 6.04 -7.09 12.66
CA LEU A 139 5.36 -6.10 13.50
C LEU A 139 4.01 -6.60 14.01
N SER A 140 3.69 -6.26 15.27
CA SER A 140 2.35 -6.48 15.82
C SER A 140 1.29 -5.61 15.12
N ASP A 141 0.00 -5.92 15.38
CA ASP A 141 -1.13 -5.15 14.85
C ASP A 141 -1.14 -3.72 15.40
N ASP A 142 -0.67 -3.52 16.62
CA ASP A 142 -0.55 -2.20 17.22
C ASP A 142 0.67 -1.43 16.69
N ALA A 143 1.81 -2.10 16.52
CA ALA A 143 3.04 -1.46 16.05
C ALA A 143 2.89 -0.91 14.62
N ILE A 144 2.21 -1.63 13.73
CA ILE A 144 2.02 -1.19 12.33
C ILE A 144 1.20 0.10 12.22
N VAL A 145 0.37 0.44 13.22
CA VAL A 145 -0.46 1.67 13.21
C VAL A 145 0.40 2.93 13.12
N SER A 146 1.56 2.93 13.80
CA SER A 146 2.50 4.06 13.85
C SER A 146 3.40 4.19 12.61
N VAL A 147 3.51 3.13 11.79
CA VAL A 147 4.40 3.14 10.63
C VAL A 147 3.90 4.07 9.53
N ASN A 148 4.72 5.04 9.14
CA ASN A 148 4.47 5.96 8.04
C ASN A 148 5.49 5.72 6.92
N ILE A 149 5.01 5.46 5.73
CA ILE A 149 5.85 5.29 4.55
C ILE A 149 5.97 6.64 3.83
N PRO A 150 7.17 7.23 3.75
CA PRO A 150 7.37 8.50 3.06
C PRO A 150 7.10 8.32 1.55
N THR A 151 6.41 9.29 0.95
CA THR A 151 6.10 9.23 -0.48
C THR A 151 7.30 9.63 -1.31
N GLY A 152 7.64 8.84 -2.32
CA GLY A 152 8.70 9.14 -3.28
C GLY A 152 10.13 8.85 -2.78
N ILE A 153 10.26 8.26 -1.60
CA ILE A 153 11.58 7.87 -1.04
C ILE A 153 11.68 6.35 -1.08
N PRO A 154 12.71 5.78 -1.75
CA PRO A 154 12.90 4.34 -1.81
C PRO A 154 13.21 3.73 -0.44
N LEU A 155 12.54 2.64 -0.11
CA LEU A 155 12.80 1.79 1.05
C LEU A 155 13.51 0.52 0.57
N VAL A 156 14.70 0.27 1.07
CA VAL A 156 15.51 -0.91 0.74
C VAL A 156 15.40 -1.92 1.87
N TYR A 157 15.19 -3.18 1.50
CA TYR A 157 15.32 -4.34 2.37
C TYR A 157 16.49 -5.21 1.88
N GLU A 158 17.38 -5.57 2.79
CA GLU A 158 18.36 -6.62 2.61
C GLU A 158 17.89 -7.84 3.40
N LEU A 159 17.77 -8.97 2.69
CA LEU A 159 17.22 -10.21 3.24
C LEU A 159 18.29 -11.31 3.20
N ASP A 160 18.25 -12.22 4.15
CA ASP A 160 19.07 -13.44 4.14
C ASP A 160 18.51 -14.51 3.19
N ALA A 161 19.15 -15.67 3.17
CA ALA A 161 18.74 -16.79 2.32
C ALA A 161 17.37 -17.39 2.69
N ASP A 162 16.90 -17.15 3.92
CA ASP A 162 15.60 -17.58 4.42
C ASP A 162 14.55 -16.46 4.35
N LEU A 163 14.90 -15.34 3.68
CA LEU A 163 14.09 -14.12 3.53
C LEU A 163 13.82 -13.38 4.85
N ASN A 164 14.61 -13.64 5.89
CA ASN A 164 14.55 -12.81 7.08
C ASN A 164 15.26 -11.48 6.83
N GLN A 165 14.72 -10.43 7.42
CA GLN A 165 15.30 -9.10 7.32
C GLN A 165 16.67 -9.06 8.02
N ILE A 166 17.71 -8.69 7.27
CA ILE A 166 19.04 -8.33 7.81
C ILE A 166 18.99 -6.87 8.28
N ARG A 167 18.53 -5.99 7.39
CA ARG A 167 18.31 -4.57 7.68
C ARG A 167 17.38 -3.96 6.64
N HIS A 168 16.78 -2.82 7.00
CA HIS A 168 16.12 -1.95 6.03
C HIS A 168 16.53 -0.49 6.25
N TYR A 169 16.44 0.32 5.21
CA TYR A 169 16.76 1.75 5.25
C TYR A 169 16.13 2.49 4.08
N TYR A 170 15.94 3.81 4.28
CA TYR A 170 15.49 4.69 3.20
C TYR A 170 16.69 5.28 2.47
N LEU A 171 16.57 5.43 1.13
CA LEU A 171 17.56 6.12 0.31
C LEU A 171 17.22 7.62 0.25
N GLY A 172 18.10 8.47 0.75
CA GLY A 172 17.95 9.92 0.72
C GLY A 172 18.57 10.61 1.91
N ASP A 173 18.40 11.92 1.97
CA ASP A 173 18.81 12.74 3.10
C ASP A 173 17.89 12.49 4.32
N GLU A 174 18.46 12.33 5.50
CA GLU A 174 17.70 12.04 6.74
C GLU A 174 16.67 13.12 7.08
N ALA A 175 16.97 14.39 6.84
CA ALA A 175 16.05 15.49 7.11
C ALA A 175 14.88 15.48 6.11
N GLU A 176 15.13 15.15 4.85
CA GLU A 176 14.08 14.99 3.84
C GLU A 176 13.18 13.78 4.14
N ILE A 177 13.77 12.65 4.52
CA ILE A 177 13.04 11.44 4.93
C ILE A 177 12.11 11.76 6.10
N LYS A 178 12.65 12.39 7.17
CA LYS A 178 11.87 12.78 8.35
C LYS A 178 10.72 13.73 7.99
N LYS A 179 10.99 14.75 7.20
CA LYS A 179 9.98 15.71 6.72
C LYS A 179 8.88 15.01 5.92
N ALA A 180 9.22 14.05 5.05
CA ALA A 180 8.26 13.30 4.27
C ALA A 180 7.41 12.36 5.15
N MET A 181 8.00 11.73 6.17
CA MET A 181 7.26 10.91 7.15
C MET A 181 6.27 11.75 7.98
N GLU A 182 6.70 12.92 8.45
CA GLU A 182 5.85 13.87 9.17
C GLU A 182 4.68 14.37 8.30
N ALA A 183 4.94 14.65 7.03
CA ALA A 183 3.91 15.04 6.07
C ALA A 183 2.85 13.94 5.88
N VAL A 184 3.26 12.67 5.83
CA VAL A 184 2.34 11.52 5.77
C VAL A 184 1.54 11.39 7.06
N ALA A 185 2.17 11.55 8.22
CA ALA A 185 1.50 11.52 9.53
C ALA A 185 0.45 12.63 9.66
N ALA A 186 0.74 13.83 9.16
CA ALA A 186 -0.15 14.99 9.18
C ALA A 186 -1.35 14.88 8.21
N GLN A 187 -1.32 14.01 7.20
CA GLN A 187 -2.40 13.86 6.22
C GLN A 187 -3.78 13.47 6.79
N GLY A 188 -3.85 13.05 8.03
CA GLY A 188 -5.08 12.68 8.73
C GLY A 188 -5.68 13.77 9.60
N LYS A 189 -4.97 14.88 9.82
CA LYS A 189 -5.43 16.01 10.64
C LYS A 189 -6.21 16.98 9.77
N ALA A 190 -7.39 17.45 10.26
CA ALA A 190 -8.08 18.57 9.64
C ALA A 190 -7.20 19.84 9.75
N LYS A 191 -7.21 20.66 8.70
CA LYS A 191 -6.66 22.01 8.77
C LYS A 191 -7.71 22.93 9.33
#